data_9bef66e28c08f417319df9785be00507
#
_entry.id   9bef66e28c08f417319df9785be00507
#
_cell.length_a   1.000
_cell.length_b   1.000
_cell.length_c   1.000
_cell.angle_alpha   90.00
_cell.angle_beta   90.00
_cell.angle_gamma   90.00
#
_symmetry.space_group_name_H-M   'P 1'
#
loop_
_entity.id
_entity.type
_entity.pdbx_description
1 polymer ?
#
loop_
_entity_poly.entity_id
_entity_poly.type
_entity_poly.pdbx_seq_one_letter_code
_entity_poly.pdbx_strand_id
1 'polypeptide(L)'
;MXFNIIKRVEKVAPFLKIDEDPHIVITNEGKLLWVIDAYTVTDKYPYAQLYDNSFNYIRNSVKITVDAYDGTTKFYIIDKTDPIINAYNTIYPYLFEKSELPDDIYSKTKYPEWL
;
A
#
# COMPACT_ATOMS: atom_id res chain seq x y z
N MET A 1 -0.52 13.75 12.31
CA MET A 1 -1.46 13.20 11.32
C MET A 1 -0.97 11.90 10.66
N UNK A 2 -0.04 11.90 10.12
CA UNK A 2 0.41 10.95 9.62
C UNK A 2 0.58 9.90 10.34
N PHE A 3 1.11 10.07 11.35
CA PHE A 3 1.38 9.04 12.33
C PHE A 3 0.11 8.26 12.70
N ASN A 4 -1.00 8.97 12.93
CA ASN A 4 -2.24 8.29 13.26
C ASN A 4 -2.78 7.48 12.11
N ILE A 5 -2.62 7.98 10.90
CA ILE A 5 -3.06 7.26 9.70
C ILE A 5 -2.28 5.97 9.56
N ILE A 6 -0.98 6.03 9.76
CA ILE A 6 -0.13 4.85 9.64
C ILE A 6 -0.54 3.80 10.66
N LYS A 7 -0.78 4.22 11.89
CA LYS A 7 -1.14 3.27 12.93
C LYS A 7 -2.48 2.61 12.66
N ARG A 8 -3.45 3.37 12.14
CA ARG A 8 -4.74 2.80 11.78
C ARG A 8 -4.60 1.73 10.70
N VAL A 9 -3.80 2.04 9.69
CA VAL A 9 -3.61 1.12 8.58
C VAL A 9 -2.89 -0.14 9.05
N GLU A 10 -1.90 0.02 9.91
CA GLU A 10 -1.19 -1.13 10.44
C GLU A 10 -2.10 -2.07 11.23
N LYS A 11 -3.07 -1.51 11.94
CA LYS A 11 -4.02 -2.34 12.67
C LYS A 11 -4.91 -3.15 11.74
N VAL A 12 -5.33 -2.54 10.64
CA VAL A 12 -6.22 -3.20 9.71
C VAL A 12 -5.50 -4.28 8.92
N ALA A 13 -4.26 -4.02 8.53
CA ALA A 13 -3.51 -4.96 7.68
C ALA A 13 -2.11 -5.16 8.26
N PRO A 14 -2.01 -5.88 9.38
CA PRO A 14 -0.70 -6.06 10.03
C PRO A 14 0.26 -6.91 9.24
N PHE A 15 -0.22 -7.63 8.23
CA PHE A 15 0.64 -8.46 7.39
C PHE A 15 1.38 -7.67 6.32
N LEU A 16 1.05 -6.40 6.15
CA LEU A 16 1.75 -5.54 5.21
C LEU A 16 2.81 -4.72 5.93
N LYS A 17 3.90 -4.45 5.23
CA LYS A 17 4.87 -3.50 5.73
C LYS A 17 4.51 -2.13 5.18
N ILE A 18 4.22 -1.20 6.05
CA ILE A 18 3.69 0.10 5.68
C ILE A 18 4.82 1.11 5.60
N ASP A 19 4.89 1.84 4.49
CA ASP A 19 5.82 2.95 4.36
C ASP A 19 5.35 4.07 5.27
N GLU A 20 6.23 4.55 6.13
CA GLU A 20 5.86 5.55 7.12
C GLU A 20 5.91 6.98 6.58
N ASP A 21 6.02 7.13 5.28
CA ASP A 21 6.13 8.44 4.65
C ASP A 21 4.97 8.64 3.66
N PRO A 22 3.77 8.91 4.14
CA PRO A 22 2.62 9.06 3.24
C PRO A 22 2.74 10.31 2.39
N HIS A 23 2.11 10.28 1.24
CA HIS A 23 2.09 11.39 0.30
C HIS A 23 0.71 12.01 0.27
N ILE A 24 0.65 13.33 0.11
CA ILE A 24 -0.62 14.02 -0.08
C ILE A 24 -0.86 14.18 -1.57
N VAL A 25 -2.06 13.82 -2.02
CA VAL A 25 -2.45 13.94 -3.41
C VAL A 25 -3.77 14.68 -3.47
N ILE A 26 -3.88 15.62 -4.40
CA ILE A 26 -5.15 16.25 -4.70
C ILE A 26 -5.65 15.63 -6.00
N THR A 27 -6.81 14.98 -5.93
CA THR A 27 -7.35 14.30 -7.09
C THR A 27 -7.90 15.29 -8.09
N ASN A 28 -8.19 14.80 -9.30
CA ASN A 28 -8.78 15.66 -10.31
C ASN A 28 -10.15 16.20 -9.90
N GLU A 29 -10.80 15.53 -8.97
CA GLU A 29 -12.09 15.98 -8.44
C GLU A 29 -11.94 16.97 -7.29
N GLY A 30 -10.71 17.27 -6.89
CA GLY A 30 -10.46 18.18 -5.79
C GLY A 30 -10.43 17.56 -4.41
N LYS A 31 -10.43 16.25 -4.32
CA LYS A 31 -10.33 15.56 -3.04
C LYS A 31 -8.88 15.51 -2.57
N LEU A 32 -8.70 15.64 -1.27
CA LEU A 32 -7.38 15.54 -0.66
C LEU A 32 -7.23 14.15 -0.06
N LEU A 33 -6.23 13.41 -0.52
CA LEU A 33 -5.99 12.05 -0.07
C LEU A 33 -4.58 11.89 0.46
N TRP A 34 -4.44 11.11 1.52
CA TRP A 34 -3.15 10.52 1.86
C TRP A 34 -2.98 9.23 1.06
N VAL A 35 -1.83 9.06 0.46
CA VAL A 35 -1.51 7.84 -0.28
C VAL A 35 -0.30 7.20 0.36
N ILE A 36 -0.44 5.94 0.72
CA ILE A 36 0.55 5.21 1.49
C ILE A 36 0.97 3.98 0.72
N ASP A 37 2.27 3.81 0.51
CA ASP A 37 2.80 2.60 -0.09
C ASP A 37 2.87 1.49 0.94
N ALA A 38 2.57 0.27 0.51
CA ALA A 38 2.66 -0.89 1.37
C ALA A 38 3.30 -2.04 0.62
N TYR A 39 3.99 -2.88 1.37
CA TYR A 39 4.83 -3.92 0.80
C TYR A 39 4.46 -5.27 1.37
N THR A 40 4.56 -6.29 0.53
CA THR A 40 4.56 -7.67 1.02
C THR A 40 5.99 -8.08 1.30
N VAL A 41 6.17 -8.84 2.38
CA VAL A 41 7.50 -9.27 2.80
C VAL A 41 7.42 -10.69 3.29
N THR A 42 8.52 -11.42 3.18
CA THR A 42 8.64 -12.74 3.78
C THR A 42 10.12 -13.10 3.86
N ASP A 43 10.47 -13.88 4.86
CA ASP A 43 11.80 -14.42 4.99
C ASP A 43 11.87 -15.88 4.51
N LYS A 44 10.80 -16.34 3.85
CA LYS A 44 10.71 -17.74 3.43
C LYS A 44 10.85 -17.93 1.94
N TYR A 45 11.18 -16.86 1.21
CA TYR A 45 11.31 -16.95 -0.22
C TYR A 45 12.63 -17.68 -0.57
N PRO A 46 12.55 -18.81 -1.27
CA PRO A 46 13.76 -19.59 -1.52
C PRO A 46 14.67 -18.90 -2.53
N TYR A 47 15.96 -19.17 -2.41
CA TYR A 47 16.96 -18.72 -3.36
C TYR A 47 17.16 -17.21 -3.40
N ALA A 48 16.59 -16.50 -2.46
CA ALA A 48 16.79 -15.05 -2.37
C ALA A 48 17.65 -14.74 -1.17
N GLN A 49 18.38 -13.65 -1.26
CA GLN A 49 19.18 -13.20 -0.13
C GLN A 49 18.32 -12.40 0.83
N LEU A 50 18.65 -12.49 2.09
CA LEU A 50 17.94 -11.74 3.09
C LEU A 50 18.21 -10.25 2.96
N TYR A 51 17.16 -9.46 3.14
CA TYR A 51 17.28 -8.02 3.29
C TYR A 51 17.37 -7.72 4.78
N ASP A 52 18.34 -6.92 5.16
CA ASP A 52 18.55 -6.44 6.52
C ASP A 52 18.31 -7.51 7.60
N ASN A 53 18.58 -8.74 7.28
CA ASN A 53 18.52 -9.88 8.21
C ASN A 53 17.13 -10.19 8.73
N SER A 54 16.09 -9.64 8.13
CA SER A 54 14.75 -9.93 8.61
C SER A 54 13.84 -10.55 7.57
N PHE A 55 14.05 -10.28 6.29
CA PHE A 55 13.25 -10.90 5.24
C PHE A 55 14.03 -10.89 3.94
N ASN A 56 13.69 -11.80 3.05
CA ASN A 56 14.38 -11.95 1.76
C ASN A 56 13.46 -11.75 0.57
N TYR A 57 12.33 -11.09 0.79
CA TYR A 57 11.37 -10.77 -0.27
C TYR A 57 10.67 -9.50 0.14
N ILE A 58 10.69 -8.52 -0.73
CA ILE A 58 9.95 -7.30 -0.49
C ILE A 58 9.43 -6.79 -1.83
N ARG A 59 8.16 -6.39 -1.86
CA ARG A 59 7.53 -5.98 -3.11
C ARG A 59 6.46 -4.95 -2.81
N ASN A 60 6.50 -3.84 -3.55
CA ASN A 60 5.52 -2.77 -3.38
C ASN A 60 4.26 -3.12 -4.14
N SER A 61 3.38 -3.88 -3.52
CA SER A 61 2.22 -4.44 -4.17
C SER A 61 0.92 -3.75 -3.86
N VAL A 62 0.91 -2.81 -2.91
CA VAL A 62 -0.33 -2.21 -2.45
C VAL A 62 -0.15 -0.71 -2.31
N LYS A 63 -1.17 0.04 -2.72
CA LYS A 63 -1.29 1.44 -2.36
C LYS A 63 -2.57 1.63 -1.58
N ILE A 64 -2.49 2.43 -0.54
CA ILE A 64 -3.59 2.67 0.36
C ILE A 64 -3.94 4.14 0.29
N THR A 65 -5.22 4.44 0.10
CA THR A 65 -5.67 5.82 0.13
C THR A 65 -6.50 6.07 1.37
N VAL A 66 -6.29 7.23 1.98
CA VAL A 66 -7.07 7.65 3.13
C VAL A 66 -7.58 9.05 2.83
N ASP A 67 -8.91 9.18 2.82
CA ASP A 67 -9.54 10.49 2.59
C ASP A 67 -9.22 11.40 3.76
N ALA A 68 -8.61 12.54 3.45
CA ALA A 68 -8.19 13.45 4.52
C ALA A 68 -9.35 14.10 5.25
N TYR A 69 -10.50 14.13 4.60
CA TYR A 69 -11.66 14.74 5.20
C TYR A 69 -12.44 13.79 6.11
N ASP A 70 -12.75 12.58 5.63
CA ASP A 70 -13.62 11.69 6.40
C ASP A 70 -12.91 10.40 6.84
N GLY A 71 -11.67 10.19 6.46
CA GLY A 71 -10.90 9.03 6.91
C GLY A 71 -11.19 7.73 6.17
N THR A 72 -12.01 7.76 5.12
CA THR A 72 -12.30 6.56 4.36
C THR A 72 -11.01 5.96 3.81
N THR A 73 -10.81 4.69 4.07
CA THR A 73 -9.55 4.00 3.74
C THR A 73 -9.84 2.92 2.70
N LYS A 74 -9.00 2.88 1.65
CA LYS A 74 -9.13 1.89 0.60
C LYS A 74 -7.77 1.29 0.31
N PHE A 75 -7.74 -0.02 0.13
CA PHE A 75 -6.53 -0.78 -0.17
C PHE A 75 -6.59 -1.26 -1.61
N TYR A 76 -5.62 -0.87 -2.42
CA TYR A 76 -5.57 -1.24 -3.84
C TYR A 76 -4.37 -2.14 -4.09
N ILE A 77 -4.60 -3.27 -4.73
CA ILE A 77 -3.51 -4.13 -5.18
C ILE A 77 -3.01 -3.57 -6.50
N ILE A 78 -1.74 -3.16 -6.54
CA ILE A 78 -1.18 -2.58 -7.75
C ILE A 78 -0.26 -3.55 -8.48
N ASP A 79 0.19 -4.62 -7.83
CA ASP A 79 1.00 -5.64 -8.49
C ASP A 79 0.26 -6.96 -8.41
N LYS A 80 -0.51 -7.26 -9.44
CA LYS A 80 -1.35 -8.45 -9.45
C LYS A 80 -0.57 -9.72 -9.71
N THR A 81 0.72 -9.60 -9.99
CA THR A 81 1.57 -10.77 -10.17
C THR A 81 2.23 -11.23 -8.89
N ASP A 82 2.08 -10.49 -7.81
CA ASP A 82 2.67 -10.84 -6.52
C ASP A 82 1.87 -11.99 -5.89
N PRO A 83 2.45 -13.19 -5.76
CA PRO A 83 1.69 -14.31 -5.21
C PRO A 83 1.33 -14.11 -3.74
N ILE A 84 2.12 -13.35 -3.00
CA ILE A 84 1.84 -13.14 -1.59
C ILE A 84 0.60 -12.26 -1.43
N ILE A 85 0.50 -11.18 -2.18
CA ILE A 85 -0.69 -10.34 -2.05
C ILE A 85 -1.92 -11.06 -2.57
N ASN A 86 -1.76 -11.90 -3.60
CA ASN A 86 -2.89 -12.67 -4.10
C ASN A 86 -3.39 -13.66 -3.05
N ALA A 87 -2.48 -14.26 -2.28
CA ALA A 87 -2.88 -15.14 -1.19
C ALA A 87 -3.66 -14.38 -0.13
N TYR A 88 -3.19 -13.20 0.26
CA TYR A 88 -3.91 -12.40 1.24
C TYR A 88 -5.27 -11.95 0.72
N ASN A 89 -5.36 -11.65 -0.57
CA ASN A 89 -6.65 -11.28 -1.15
C ASN A 89 -7.64 -12.45 -1.07
N THR A 90 -7.15 -13.66 -1.20
CA THR A 90 -8.00 -14.83 -1.05
C THR A 90 -8.47 -15.01 0.41
N ILE A 91 -7.55 -14.78 1.35
CA ILE A 91 -7.89 -14.92 2.77
C ILE A 91 -8.84 -13.82 3.23
N TYR A 92 -8.64 -12.60 2.75
CA TYR A 92 -9.41 -11.43 3.17
C TYR A 92 -10.07 -10.79 1.96
N PRO A 93 -11.11 -11.43 1.40
CA PRO A 93 -11.65 -10.97 0.10
C PRO A 93 -12.31 -9.61 0.14
N TYR A 94 -12.65 -9.10 1.32
CA TYR A 94 -13.32 -7.80 1.42
C TYR A 94 -12.37 -6.67 1.79
N LEU A 95 -11.10 -6.97 2.00
CA LEU A 95 -10.16 -5.94 2.39
C LEU A 95 -9.74 -5.05 1.22
N PHE A 96 -9.50 -5.67 0.07
CA PHE A 96 -8.95 -4.97 -1.09
C PHE A 96 -10.04 -4.57 -2.05
N GLU A 97 -9.87 -3.40 -2.66
CA GLU A 97 -10.82 -2.89 -3.64
C GLU A 97 -10.84 -3.77 -4.88
N LYS A 98 -12.01 -3.93 -5.47
CA LYS A 98 -12.15 -4.68 -6.70
C LYS A 98 -11.72 -3.86 -7.91
N SER A 99 -11.90 -2.54 -7.84
CA SER A 99 -11.52 -1.67 -8.94
C SER A 99 -10.04 -1.32 -8.84
N GLU A 100 -9.51 -0.83 -9.96
CA GLU A 100 -8.12 -0.40 -10.03
C GLU A 100 -7.95 0.94 -9.32
N LEU A 101 -6.74 1.19 -8.84
CA LEU A 101 -6.41 2.51 -8.35
C LEU A 101 -6.65 3.54 -9.44
N PRO A 102 -7.39 4.62 -9.16
CA PRO A 102 -7.64 5.60 -10.21
C PRO A 102 -6.37 6.16 -10.84
N ASP A 103 -6.44 6.41 -12.14
CA ASP A 103 -5.26 6.81 -12.90
C ASP A 103 -4.65 8.10 -12.40
N ASP A 104 -5.47 9.07 -12.00
CA ASP A 104 -4.92 10.33 -11.54
C ASP A 104 -4.16 10.16 -10.23
N ILE A 105 -4.60 9.26 -9.37
CA ILE A 105 -3.86 8.99 -8.14
C ILE A 105 -2.56 8.27 -8.46
N TYR A 106 -2.64 7.26 -9.32
CA TYR A 106 -1.46 6.51 -9.67
C TYR A 106 -0.39 7.38 -10.30
N SER A 107 -0.78 8.25 -11.23
CA SER A 107 0.19 9.09 -11.91
C SER A 107 0.83 10.11 -10.98
N LYS A 108 0.10 10.56 -9.98
CA LYS A 108 0.62 11.55 -9.04
C LYS A 108 1.55 10.96 -7.99
N THR A 109 1.54 9.63 -7.84
CA THR A 109 2.40 8.96 -6.87
C THR A 109 3.36 7.96 -7.50
N LYS A 110 3.35 7.87 -8.83
CA LYS A 110 4.14 6.89 -9.55
C LYS A 110 5.64 7.17 -9.43
N TYR A 111 6.02 8.43 -9.46
CA TYR A 111 7.42 8.82 -9.39
C TYR A 111 7.67 9.63 -8.13
N PRO A 112 8.75 9.32 -7.42
CA PRO A 112 9.09 10.14 -6.24
C PRO A 112 9.37 11.57 -6.63
N GLU A 113 9.06 12.48 -5.71
CA GLU A 113 9.25 13.90 -5.98
C GLU A 113 10.70 14.28 -6.21
N TRP A 114 11.60 13.60 -5.53
CA TRP A 114 13.01 13.93 -5.64
C TRP A 114 13.61 13.53 -6.99
N LEU A 115 12.90 12.77 -7.75
CA LEU A 115 13.33 12.50 -9.11
C LEU A 115 13.01 13.67 -10.01
#